data_4af4b3e0a2cba591cc2c3c7c4fe777d9
#
_entry.id   4af4b3e0a2cba591cc2c3c7c4fe777d9
#
_cell.length_a   1.000
_cell.length_b   1.000
_cell.length_c   1.000
_cell.angle_alpha   90.00
_cell.angle_beta   90.00
_cell.angle_gamma   90.00
#
_symmetry.space_group_name_H-M   'P 1'
#
loop_
_entity.id
_entity.type
_entity.pdbx_description
1 polymer ?
#
loop_
_entity_poly.entity_id
_entity_poly.type
_entity_poly.pdbx_seq_one_letter_code
_entity_poly.pdbx_strand_id
1 'polypeptide(L)'
;MGTDSIGETHMKIAFIGSGHVGQALAKLAIKAGHEVTLTNRHGADSLKEIVAGLGPQAKAADLADIADGQDLIVLAVPFNQIKNIDSNLLKGKKVIDASNYFPQRDGQNTDLLTHKIASSQLVANHFHSSEVAKAFNTFGVANLGSLAKAAGTPDRIVMTVAGDGEVKKIATDLISEIGFQPYDVGSLSESFKVQADGPIFGFQGTLDEITKKLA
;
A
#
# COMPACT_ATOMS: atom_id res chain seq x y z
N MET A 1 12.06 -34.72 -8.00
CA MET A 1 11.17 -34.01 -7.07
C MET A 1 11.22 -32.54 -7.50
N GLY A 2 10.17 -32.11 -8.21
CA GLY A 2 10.10 -30.78 -8.75
C GLY A 2 9.84 -29.79 -7.61
N THR A 3 10.69 -28.80 -7.46
CA THR A 3 10.39 -27.59 -6.70
C THR A 3 9.41 -26.80 -7.54
N ASP A 4 8.13 -26.79 -7.16
CA ASP A 4 7.18 -25.82 -7.68
C ASP A 4 7.70 -24.44 -7.34
N SER A 5 8.35 -23.81 -8.31
CA SER A 5 8.61 -22.38 -8.27
C SER A 5 7.23 -21.71 -8.26
N ILE A 6 6.83 -21.12 -7.13
CA ILE A 6 5.75 -20.14 -7.09
C ILE A 6 6.15 -19.11 -8.12
N GLY A 7 5.44 -19.06 -9.26
CA GLY A 7 5.76 -18.15 -10.34
C GLY A 7 5.70 -16.72 -9.81
N GLU A 8 6.85 -16.07 -9.75
CA GLU A 8 6.94 -14.64 -9.44
C GLU A 8 6.09 -13.90 -10.48
N THR A 9 4.94 -13.41 -10.06
CA THR A 9 4.03 -12.72 -10.96
C THR A 9 4.56 -11.30 -11.14
N HIS A 10 5.29 -11.08 -12.25
CA HIS A 10 5.74 -9.75 -12.62
C HIS A 10 4.52 -8.83 -12.82
N MET A 11 4.42 -7.75 -12.03
CA MET A 11 3.34 -6.76 -12.10
C MET A 11 3.86 -5.39 -12.51
N LYS A 12 2.97 -4.61 -13.11
CA LYS A 12 3.12 -3.17 -13.30
C LYS A 12 2.35 -2.46 -12.20
N ILE A 13 3.08 -1.78 -11.32
CA ILE A 13 2.52 -1.16 -10.11
C ILE A 13 2.64 0.36 -10.23
N ALA A 14 1.51 1.06 -10.18
CA ALA A 14 1.52 2.51 -10.11
C ALA A 14 1.45 3.02 -8.68
N PHE A 15 2.25 4.03 -8.38
CA PHE A 15 2.25 4.73 -7.10
C PHE A 15 1.72 6.16 -7.29
N ILE A 16 0.54 6.44 -6.78
CA ILE A 16 0.02 7.80 -6.69
C ILE A 16 0.55 8.41 -5.40
N GLY A 17 1.57 9.25 -5.56
CA GLY A 17 2.36 9.83 -4.49
C GLY A 17 3.82 9.39 -4.52
N SER A 18 4.72 10.35 -4.75
CA SER A 18 6.17 10.16 -4.84
C SER A 18 6.93 10.65 -3.59
N GLY A 19 6.24 10.72 -2.46
CA GLY A 19 6.85 11.01 -1.16
C GLY A 19 7.69 9.83 -0.63
N HIS A 20 8.20 9.95 0.59
CA HIS A 20 9.05 8.92 1.20
C HIS A 20 8.41 7.53 1.17
N VAL A 21 7.09 7.41 1.49
CA VAL A 21 6.38 6.12 1.46
C VAL A 21 6.35 5.54 0.05
N GLY A 22 5.89 6.32 -0.93
CA GLY A 22 5.80 5.85 -2.32
C GLY A 22 7.14 5.41 -2.88
N GLN A 23 8.22 6.20 -2.65
CA GLN A 23 9.55 5.85 -3.11
C GLN A 23 10.11 4.58 -2.42
N ALA A 24 9.91 4.43 -1.11
CA ALA A 24 10.38 3.26 -0.38
C ALA A 24 9.68 1.97 -0.82
N LEU A 25 8.36 2.01 -1.00
CA LEU A 25 7.59 0.88 -1.51
C LEU A 25 7.94 0.57 -2.97
N ALA A 26 8.09 1.59 -3.83
CA ALA A 26 8.53 1.42 -5.21
C ALA A 26 9.89 0.73 -5.30
N LYS A 27 10.85 1.13 -4.46
CA LYS A 27 12.18 0.50 -4.39
C LYS A 27 12.10 -0.97 -3.99
N LEU A 28 11.23 -1.32 -3.03
CA LEU A 28 11.01 -2.71 -2.62
C LEU A 28 10.32 -3.53 -3.72
N ALA A 29 9.33 -2.95 -4.40
CA ALA A 29 8.65 -3.59 -5.52
C ALA A 29 9.61 -3.88 -6.69
N ILE A 30 10.48 -2.93 -7.04
CA ILE A 30 11.54 -3.14 -8.05
C ILE A 30 12.48 -4.26 -7.62
N LYS A 31 12.91 -4.27 -6.36
CA LYS A 31 13.78 -5.33 -5.83
C LYS A 31 13.11 -6.72 -5.88
N ALA A 32 11.79 -6.77 -5.80
CA ALA A 32 10.99 -7.99 -5.97
C ALA A 32 10.70 -8.34 -7.44
N GLY A 33 11.20 -7.57 -8.41
CA GLY A 33 11.09 -7.88 -9.84
C GLY A 33 9.96 -7.17 -10.58
N HIS A 34 9.23 -6.23 -9.95
CA HIS A 34 8.13 -5.51 -10.57
C HIS A 34 8.58 -4.27 -11.34
N GLU A 35 7.78 -3.83 -12.33
CA GLU A 35 7.88 -2.49 -12.91
C GLU A 35 7.07 -1.50 -12.10
N VAL A 36 7.58 -0.28 -11.94
CA VAL A 36 6.87 0.76 -11.20
C VAL A 36 6.67 2.03 -12.04
N THR A 37 5.51 2.66 -11.86
CA THR A 37 5.22 3.98 -12.40
C THR A 37 4.84 4.92 -11.25
N LEU A 38 5.49 6.07 -11.15
CA LEU A 38 5.21 7.05 -10.10
C LEU A 38 4.54 8.29 -10.70
N THR A 39 3.62 8.86 -9.91
CA THR A 39 3.05 10.17 -10.21
C THR A 39 2.98 11.05 -8.96
N ASN A 40 2.90 12.35 -9.17
CA ASN A 40 2.60 13.34 -8.15
C ASN A 40 1.80 14.51 -8.74
N ARG A 41 1.43 15.48 -7.89
CA ARG A 41 0.68 16.67 -8.30
C ARG A 41 1.45 17.67 -9.19
N HIS A 42 2.76 17.48 -9.36
CA HIS A 42 3.64 18.38 -10.11
C HIS A 42 3.95 17.85 -11.52
N GLY A 43 3.40 16.70 -11.89
CA GLY A 43 3.58 16.06 -13.19
C GLY A 43 4.86 15.22 -13.32
N ALA A 44 4.91 14.44 -14.39
CA ALA A 44 5.97 13.47 -14.67
C ALA A 44 7.37 14.07 -14.71
N ASP A 45 7.49 15.28 -15.26
CA ASP A 45 8.80 15.97 -15.38
C ASP A 45 9.48 16.22 -14.03
N SER A 46 8.70 16.44 -12.97
CA SER A 46 9.23 16.65 -11.62
C SER A 46 9.81 15.38 -10.98
N LEU A 47 9.62 14.23 -11.59
CA LEU A 47 10.03 12.92 -11.08
C LEU A 47 11.30 12.36 -11.75
N LYS A 48 11.90 13.08 -12.69
CA LYS A 48 13.06 12.59 -13.48
C LYS A 48 14.21 12.09 -12.61
N GLU A 49 14.59 12.84 -11.58
CA GLU A 49 15.66 12.45 -10.68
C GLU A 49 15.28 11.26 -9.80
N ILE A 50 14.02 11.20 -9.33
CA ILE A 50 13.53 10.12 -8.50
C ILE A 50 13.53 8.81 -9.28
N VAL A 51 12.98 8.79 -10.49
CA VAL A 51 12.92 7.56 -11.30
C VAL A 51 14.32 7.14 -11.76
N ALA A 52 15.21 8.08 -12.08
CA ALA A 52 16.60 7.77 -12.38
C ALA A 52 17.32 7.09 -11.19
N GLY A 53 17.05 7.55 -9.96
CA GLY A 53 17.58 6.95 -8.74
C GLY A 53 16.99 5.58 -8.38
N LEU A 54 15.79 5.27 -8.86
CA LEU A 54 15.13 3.97 -8.66
C LEU A 54 15.60 2.91 -9.67
N GLY A 55 16.08 3.32 -10.84
CA GLY A 55 16.61 2.41 -11.86
C GLY A 55 15.68 2.18 -13.06
N PRO A 56 16.07 1.28 -13.98
CA PRO A 56 15.40 1.13 -15.28
C PRO A 56 13.98 0.59 -15.24
N GLN A 57 13.56 -0.04 -14.15
CA GLN A 57 12.18 -0.51 -13.97
C GLN A 57 11.24 0.59 -13.48
N ALA A 58 11.74 1.81 -13.19
CA ALA A 58 10.94 2.93 -12.75
C ALA A 58 10.60 3.87 -13.91
N LYS A 59 9.35 4.33 -13.95
CA LYS A 59 8.87 5.33 -14.90
C LYS A 59 8.11 6.43 -14.15
N ALA A 60 7.97 7.58 -14.78
CA ALA A 60 7.08 8.64 -14.33
C ALA A 60 5.92 8.78 -15.32
N ALA A 61 4.75 9.13 -14.81
CA ALA A 61 3.58 9.47 -15.61
C ALA A 61 2.85 10.66 -14.99
N ASP A 62 2.09 11.37 -15.79
CA ASP A 62 1.12 12.34 -15.30
C ASP A 62 -0.06 11.62 -14.64
N LEU A 63 -0.73 12.31 -13.70
CA LEU A 63 -1.82 11.68 -12.94
C LEU A 63 -2.94 11.17 -13.86
N ALA A 64 -3.21 11.86 -14.96
CA ALA A 64 -4.26 11.46 -15.91
C ALA A 64 -4.00 10.09 -16.55
N ASP A 65 -2.74 9.71 -16.74
CA ASP A 65 -2.33 8.51 -17.46
C ASP A 65 -1.85 7.39 -16.50
N ILE A 66 -1.84 7.65 -15.19
CA ILE A 66 -1.19 6.77 -14.21
C ILE A 66 -1.79 5.36 -14.13
N ALA A 67 -3.06 5.21 -14.45
CA ALA A 67 -3.76 3.93 -14.37
C ALA A 67 -3.62 3.06 -15.65
N ASP A 68 -3.07 3.62 -16.73
CA ASP A 68 -2.99 2.94 -18.02
C ASP A 68 -1.99 1.77 -17.98
N GLY A 69 -2.50 0.57 -18.33
CA GLY A 69 -1.68 -0.63 -18.38
C GLY A 69 -1.14 -1.10 -17.04
N GLN A 70 -1.65 -0.58 -15.90
CA GLN A 70 -1.22 -0.99 -14.58
C GLN A 70 -2.09 -2.13 -14.03
N ASP A 71 -1.45 -3.09 -13.37
CA ASP A 71 -2.11 -4.23 -12.71
C ASP A 71 -2.59 -3.84 -11.31
N LEU A 72 -1.85 -2.94 -10.63
CA LEU A 72 -2.10 -2.51 -9.26
C LEU A 72 -1.82 -1.01 -9.10
N ILE A 73 -2.65 -0.34 -8.32
CA ILE A 73 -2.45 1.06 -7.92
C ILE A 73 -2.19 1.13 -6.41
N VAL A 74 -1.19 1.86 -5.98
CA VAL A 74 -0.90 2.14 -4.56
C VAL A 74 -1.10 3.62 -4.29
N LEU A 75 -2.04 3.96 -3.39
CA LEU A 75 -2.28 5.32 -2.94
C LEU A 75 -1.33 5.67 -1.78
N ALA A 76 -0.27 6.41 -2.08
CA ALA A 76 0.76 6.84 -1.12
C ALA A 76 0.74 8.38 -0.94
N VAL A 77 -0.44 8.97 -0.87
CA VAL A 77 -0.70 10.39 -0.65
C VAL A 77 -1.32 10.63 0.72
N PRO A 78 -1.27 11.87 1.28
CA PRO A 78 -2.06 12.22 2.45
C PRO A 78 -3.54 11.95 2.24
N PHE A 79 -4.23 11.44 3.28
CA PHE A 79 -5.63 11.03 3.20
C PHE A 79 -6.55 12.12 2.63
N ASN A 80 -6.37 13.38 3.05
CA ASN A 80 -7.17 14.51 2.56
C ASN A 80 -6.96 14.85 1.07
N GLN A 81 -5.91 14.31 0.43
CA GLN A 81 -5.66 14.51 -1.00
C GLN A 81 -6.37 13.48 -1.88
N ILE A 82 -6.81 12.36 -1.32
CA ILE A 82 -7.48 11.28 -2.07
C ILE A 82 -8.74 11.79 -2.77
N LYS A 83 -9.52 12.62 -2.09
CA LYS A 83 -10.75 13.23 -2.67
C LYS A 83 -10.51 14.12 -3.90
N ASN A 84 -9.27 14.54 -4.12
CA ASN A 84 -8.90 15.39 -5.26
C ASN A 84 -8.49 14.55 -6.51
N ILE A 85 -8.43 13.23 -6.38
CA ILE A 85 -8.18 12.30 -7.49
C ILE A 85 -9.53 11.96 -8.10
N ASP A 86 -9.69 12.13 -9.41
CA ASP A 86 -10.93 11.76 -10.11
C ASP A 86 -11.21 10.26 -9.88
N SER A 87 -12.37 9.95 -9.33
CA SER A 87 -12.76 8.57 -9.03
C SER A 87 -12.85 7.68 -10.27
N ASN A 88 -13.11 8.27 -11.45
CA ASN A 88 -13.17 7.54 -12.72
C ASN A 88 -11.78 7.09 -13.19
N LEU A 89 -10.72 7.76 -12.76
CA LEU A 89 -9.34 7.42 -13.13
C LEU A 89 -8.97 5.99 -12.75
N LEU A 90 -9.50 5.51 -11.62
CA LEU A 90 -9.18 4.17 -11.11
C LEU A 90 -10.29 3.14 -11.36
N LYS A 91 -11.25 3.45 -12.20
CA LYS A 91 -12.37 2.54 -12.51
C LYS A 91 -11.88 1.16 -12.96
N GLY A 92 -12.36 0.12 -12.28
CA GLY A 92 -12.01 -1.29 -12.56
C GLY A 92 -10.61 -1.69 -12.10
N LYS A 93 -9.88 -0.80 -11.41
CA LYS A 93 -8.53 -1.09 -10.91
C LYS A 93 -8.56 -1.72 -9.54
N LYS A 94 -7.49 -2.44 -9.22
CA LYS A 94 -7.15 -2.92 -7.87
C LYS A 94 -6.30 -1.85 -7.19
N VAL A 95 -6.71 -1.44 -6.00
CA VAL A 95 -6.15 -0.28 -5.31
C VAL A 95 -5.73 -0.67 -3.90
N ILE A 96 -4.49 -0.41 -3.54
CA ILE A 96 -4.01 -0.49 -2.15
C ILE A 96 -3.98 0.92 -1.58
N ASP A 97 -4.73 1.12 -0.49
CA ASP A 97 -4.67 2.34 0.31
C ASP A 97 -3.56 2.25 1.35
N ALA A 98 -2.46 2.96 1.13
CA ALA A 98 -1.36 3.11 2.07
C ALA A 98 -1.43 4.42 2.87
N SER A 99 -2.51 5.17 2.77
CA SER A 99 -2.70 6.44 3.48
C SER A 99 -2.98 6.26 4.97
N ASN A 100 -2.85 7.33 5.73
CA ASN A 100 -3.27 7.40 7.13
C ASN A 100 -4.10 8.65 7.34
N TYR A 101 -5.23 8.51 8.04
CA TYR A 101 -6.03 9.63 8.52
C TYR A 101 -5.45 10.18 9.82
N PHE A 102 -5.14 11.47 9.83
CA PHE A 102 -4.74 12.22 11.02
C PHE A 102 -5.63 13.44 11.18
N PRO A 103 -6.47 13.54 12.22
CA PRO A 103 -7.45 14.62 12.39
C PRO A 103 -6.84 16.03 12.32
N GLN A 104 -5.60 16.19 12.82
CA GLN A 104 -4.87 17.45 12.83
C GLN A 104 -4.48 17.94 11.43
N ARG A 105 -4.28 17.02 10.49
CA ARG A 105 -3.90 17.32 9.09
C ARG A 105 -5.10 17.29 8.15
N ASP A 106 -6.00 16.32 8.36
CA ASP A 106 -7.02 15.94 7.38
C ASP A 106 -8.40 16.52 7.73
N GLY A 107 -8.53 17.15 8.91
CA GLY A 107 -9.78 17.68 9.45
C GLY A 107 -10.53 16.66 10.31
N GLN A 108 -11.42 17.15 11.16
CA GLN A 108 -12.22 16.34 12.08
C GLN A 108 -13.33 15.60 11.29
N ASN A 109 -13.43 14.29 11.50
CA ASN A 109 -14.51 13.45 10.97
C ASN A 109 -15.01 12.55 12.10
N THR A 110 -16.23 12.80 12.58
CA THR A 110 -16.80 12.09 13.73
C THR A 110 -16.94 10.60 13.48
N ASP A 111 -17.32 10.19 12.28
CA ASP A 111 -17.53 8.76 11.98
C ASP A 111 -16.17 8.00 11.96
N LEU A 112 -15.07 8.65 11.58
CA LEU A 112 -13.73 8.07 11.67
C LEU A 112 -13.24 8.02 13.12
N LEU A 113 -13.44 9.11 13.88
CA LEU A 113 -12.98 9.23 15.28
C LEU A 113 -13.73 8.28 16.22
N THR A 114 -14.94 7.90 15.88
CA THR A 114 -15.75 6.94 16.66
C THR A 114 -15.66 5.51 16.10
N HIS A 115 -14.81 5.27 15.11
CA HIS A 115 -14.67 4.00 14.39
C HIS A 115 -15.99 3.45 13.82
N LYS A 116 -16.95 4.31 13.55
CA LYS A 116 -18.21 3.94 12.87
C LYS A 116 -17.95 3.52 11.42
N ILE A 117 -16.93 4.11 10.80
CA ILE A 117 -16.41 3.73 9.50
C ILE A 117 -14.87 3.76 9.53
N ALA A 118 -14.22 2.82 8.87
CA ALA A 118 -12.78 2.87 8.70
C ALA A 118 -12.37 3.85 7.59
N SER A 119 -11.19 4.48 7.70
CA SER A 119 -10.71 5.44 6.71
C SER A 119 -10.64 4.86 5.30
N SER A 120 -10.22 3.60 5.17
CA SER A 120 -10.16 2.93 3.86
C SER A 120 -11.52 2.60 3.28
N GLN A 121 -12.59 2.52 4.09
CA GLN A 121 -13.95 2.43 3.55
C GLN A 121 -14.36 3.75 2.89
N LEU A 122 -13.94 4.91 3.42
CA LEU A 122 -14.15 6.20 2.72
C LEU A 122 -13.37 6.26 1.41
N VAL A 123 -12.16 5.69 1.36
CA VAL A 123 -11.39 5.55 0.11
C VAL A 123 -12.14 4.66 -0.88
N ALA A 124 -12.64 3.51 -0.45
CA ALA A 124 -13.44 2.61 -1.29
C ALA A 124 -14.76 3.26 -1.77
N ASN A 125 -15.42 4.03 -0.92
CA ASN A 125 -16.61 4.79 -1.30
C ASN A 125 -16.31 5.86 -2.37
N HIS A 126 -15.15 6.51 -2.28
CA HIS A 126 -14.70 7.46 -3.29
C HIS A 126 -14.40 6.75 -4.63
N PHE A 127 -13.67 5.64 -4.60
CA PHE A 127 -13.35 4.82 -5.78
C PHE A 127 -14.32 3.63 -5.92
N HIS A 128 -15.62 3.89 -5.84
CA HIS A 128 -16.70 2.89 -5.78
C HIS A 128 -16.72 1.87 -6.95
N SER A 129 -16.00 2.13 -8.02
CA SER A 129 -15.85 1.23 -9.16
C SER A 129 -14.50 0.47 -9.16
N SER A 130 -13.79 0.46 -8.03
CA SER A 130 -12.49 -0.20 -7.85
C SER A 130 -12.56 -1.18 -6.68
N GLU A 131 -11.68 -2.17 -6.66
CA GLU A 131 -11.46 -3.00 -5.48
C GLU A 131 -10.40 -2.35 -4.61
N VAL A 132 -10.68 -2.16 -3.31
CA VAL A 132 -9.76 -1.48 -2.38
C VAL A 132 -9.35 -2.40 -1.24
N ALA A 133 -8.05 -2.48 -0.96
CA ALA A 133 -7.48 -3.07 0.25
C ALA A 133 -6.63 -2.05 1.01
N LYS A 134 -6.52 -2.22 2.32
CA LYS A 134 -5.62 -1.46 3.19
C LYS A 134 -4.33 -2.23 3.40
N ALA A 135 -3.19 -1.63 3.09
CA ALA A 135 -1.87 -2.18 3.45
C ALA A 135 -0.80 -1.09 3.47
N PHE A 136 0.41 -1.43 3.93
CA PHE A 136 1.61 -0.58 3.91
C PHE A 136 1.59 0.68 4.79
N ASN A 137 0.56 0.87 5.59
CA ASN A 137 0.34 2.11 6.33
C ASN A 137 0.90 2.11 7.77
N THR A 138 1.34 0.96 8.29
CA THR A 138 1.70 0.80 9.71
C THR A 138 3.19 1.02 10.00
N PHE A 139 4.02 1.19 8.98
CA PHE A 139 5.47 1.29 9.13
C PHE A 139 6.01 2.71 8.99
N GLY A 140 7.00 3.04 9.83
CA GLY A 140 7.89 4.17 9.59
C GLY A 140 8.80 3.89 8.38
N VAL A 141 8.80 4.80 7.41
CA VAL A 141 9.46 4.65 6.10
C VAL A 141 10.96 4.43 6.19
N ALA A 142 11.59 5.04 7.20
CA ALA A 142 13.06 4.99 7.36
C ALA A 142 13.62 3.58 7.48
N ASN A 143 12.83 2.63 7.99
CA ASN A 143 13.28 1.27 8.30
C ASN A 143 12.80 0.21 7.30
N LEU A 144 11.90 0.55 6.37
CA LEU A 144 11.30 -0.44 5.45
C LEU A 144 12.34 -1.30 4.75
N GLY A 145 13.35 -0.68 4.15
CA GLY A 145 14.37 -1.41 3.38
C GLY A 145 15.26 -2.32 4.22
N SER A 146 15.54 -1.95 5.48
CA SER A 146 16.40 -2.74 6.39
C SER A 146 15.64 -3.87 7.10
N LEU A 147 14.33 -3.75 7.22
CA LEU A 147 13.47 -4.77 7.85
C LEU A 147 13.05 -5.88 6.87
N ALA A 148 13.12 -5.62 5.56
CA ALA A 148 12.76 -6.60 4.55
C ALA A 148 13.73 -7.78 4.53
N LYS A 149 13.21 -9.00 4.62
CA LYS A 149 13.97 -10.26 4.59
C LYS A 149 13.45 -11.17 3.48
N ALA A 150 14.31 -11.99 2.90
CA ALA A 150 13.94 -12.95 1.86
C ALA A 150 12.78 -13.87 2.30
N ALA A 151 12.01 -14.35 1.33
CA ALA A 151 10.96 -15.34 1.58
C ALA A 151 11.54 -16.59 2.26
N GLY A 152 10.79 -17.17 3.22
CA GLY A 152 11.25 -18.34 3.98
C GLY A 152 12.22 -18.03 5.14
N THR A 153 12.67 -16.77 5.29
CA THR A 153 13.46 -16.37 6.46
C THR A 153 12.58 -16.44 7.73
N PRO A 154 13.03 -17.08 8.82
CA PRO A 154 12.32 -17.05 10.09
C PRO A 154 12.16 -15.61 10.62
N ASP A 155 11.13 -15.39 11.41
CA ASP A 155 10.91 -14.13 12.15
C ASP A 155 10.89 -12.88 11.26
N ARG A 156 10.25 -12.99 10.08
CA ARG A 156 9.96 -11.83 9.25
C ARG A 156 9.00 -10.90 10.00
N ILE A 157 9.27 -9.61 9.89
CA ILE A 157 8.39 -8.59 10.45
C ILE A 157 7.04 -8.61 9.74
N VAL A 158 5.98 -8.53 10.54
CA VAL A 158 4.60 -8.52 10.04
C VAL A 158 4.30 -7.22 9.33
N MET A 159 3.62 -7.33 8.20
CA MET A 159 2.94 -6.22 7.52
C MET A 159 1.47 -6.56 7.35
N THR A 160 0.60 -5.67 7.80
CA THR A 160 -0.84 -5.95 7.87
C THR A 160 -1.54 -5.70 6.55
N VAL A 161 -2.60 -6.47 6.29
CA VAL A 161 -3.52 -6.29 5.18
C VAL A 161 -4.96 -6.42 5.66
N ALA A 162 -5.84 -5.55 5.18
CA ALA A 162 -7.29 -5.65 5.36
C ALA A 162 -7.99 -5.42 4.02
N GLY A 163 -9.08 -6.11 3.78
CA GLY A 163 -9.83 -6.00 2.54
C GLY A 163 -10.55 -7.27 2.20
N ASP A 164 -11.06 -7.35 0.98
CA ASP A 164 -11.80 -8.49 0.47
C ASP A 164 -11.37 -8.76 -1.00
N GLY A 165 -11.76 -9.92 -1.52
CA GLY A 165 -11.58 -10.25 -2.93
C GLY A 165 -10.12 -10.39 -3.41
N GLU A 166 -9.95 -10.16 -4.70
CA GLU A 166 -8.67 -10.39 -5.38
C GLU A 166 -7.59 -9.36 -4.97
N VAL A 167 -7.99 -8.10 -4.74
CA VAL A 167 -7.04 -7.06 -4.32
C VAL A 167 -6.36 -7.39 -2.99
N LYS A 168 -7.09 -8.01 -2.03
CA LYS A 168 -6.51 -8.47 -0.77
C LYS A 168 -5.46 -9.55 -1.01
N LYS A 169 -5.76 -10.51 -1.90
CA LYS A 169 -4.80 -11.55 -2.26
C LYS A 169 -3.53 -10.96 -2.87
N ILE A 170 -3.67 -10.05 -3.83
CA ILE A 170 -2.53 -9.37 -4.47
C ILE A 170 -1.71 -8.60 -3.43
N ALA A 171 -2.36 -7.87 -2.52
CA ALA A 171 -1.66 -7.15 -1.45
C ALA A 171 -0.90 -8.12 -0.52
N THR A 172 -1.49 -9.27 -0.20
CA THR A 172 -0.86 -10.32 0.63
C THR A 172 0.38 -10.90 -0.06
N ASP A 173 0.27 -11.25 -1.34
CA ASP A 173 1.37 -11.78 -2.13
C ASP A 173 2.50 -10.74 -2.24
N LEU A 174 2.18 -9.50 -2.59
CA LEU A 174 3.15 -8.41 -2.68
C LEU A 174 3.86 -8.13 -1.35
N ILE A 175 3.15 -8.16 -0.22
CA ILE A 175 3.78 -8.04 1.11
C ILE A 175 4.83 -9.13 1.30
N SER A 176 4.52 -10.36 0.90
CA SER A 176 5.46 -11.48 1.02
C SER A 176 6.68 -11.30 0.11
N GLU A 177 6.47 -10.89 -1.14
CA GLU A 177 7.50 -10.69 -2.17
C GLU A 177 8.47 -9.56 -1.79
N ILE A 178 7.96 -8.46 -1.24
CA ILE A 178 8.79 -7.32 -0.80
C ILE A 178 9.51 -7.56 0.54
N GLY A 179 9.36 -8.73 1.15
CA GLY A 179 10.20 -9.16 2.27
C GLY A 179 9.54 -9.14 3.65
N PHE A 180 8.23 -9.09 3.75
CA PHE A 180 7.49 -9.05 5.02
C PHE A 180 6.59 -10.28 5.21
N GLN A 181 6.18 -10.52 6.46
CA GLN A 181 5.19 -11.53 6.78
C GLN A 181 3.78 -10.92 6.69
N PRO A 182 2.92 -11.32 5.74
CA PRO A 182 1.58 -10.79 5.69
C PRO A 182 0.76 -11.25 6.91
N TYR A 183 -0.02 -10.31 7.47
CA TYR A 183 -0.97 -10.58 8.54
C TYR A 183 -2.35 -10.02 8.17
N ASP A 184 -3.30 -10.91 7.98
CA ASP A 184 -4.67 -10.56 7.63
C ASP A 184 -5.42 -10.08 8.89
N VAL A 185 -5.86 -8.82 8.89
CA VAL A 185 -6.64 -8.24 9.99
C VAL A 185 -8.14 -8.30 9.76
N GLY A 186 -8.59 -8.84 8.63
CA GLY A 186 -10.00 -9.04 8.29
C GLY A 186 -10.46 -8.27 7.05
N SER A 187 -11.73 -7.95 7.02
CA SER A 187 -12.37 -7.17 5.95
C SER A 187 -11.89 -5.71 5.92
N LEU A 188 -12.27 -4.97 4.87
CA LEU A 188 -11.93 -3.55 4.80
C LEU A 188 -12.52 -2.73 5.96
N SER A 189 -13.68 -3.12 6.50
CA SER A 189 -14.26 -2.48 7.68
C SER A 189 -13.42 -2.66 8.93
N GLU A 190 -12.65 -3.74 9.03
CA GLU A 190 -11.76 -4.01 10.16
C GLU A 190 -10.43 -3.29 10.06
N SER A 191 -10.18 -2.57 8.95
CA SER A 191 -8.95 -1.78 8.77
C SER A 191 -8.78 -0.66 9.80
N PHE A 192 -9.81 -0.31 10.59
CA PHE A 192 -9.66 0.59 11.73
C PHE A 192 -8.62 0.10 12.75
N LYS A 193 -8.39 -1.22 12.85
CA LYS A 193 -7.37 -1.80 13.74
C LYS A 193 -5.96 -1.33 13.42
N VAL A 194 -5.70 -0.98 12.16
CA VAL A 194 -4.39 -0.54 11.63
C VAL A 194 -4.33 0.96 11.31
N GLN A 195 -5.39 1.72 11.58
CA GLN A 195 -5.37 3.19 11.48
C GLN A 195 -4.44 3.82 12.51
N ALA A 196 -4.14 5.11 12.34
CA ALA A 196 -3.21 5.84 13.21
C ALA A 196 -3.61 5.85 14.70
N ASP A 197 -4.90 5.70 15.00
CA ASP A 197 -5.47 5.57 16.34
C ASP A 197 -5.84 4.11 16.69
N GLY A 198 -5.57 3.16 15.80
CA GLY A 198 -5.88 1.75 15.98
C GLY A 198 -4.87 1.01 16.86
N PRO A 199 -5.27 -0.15 17.43
CA PRO A 199 -4.50 -0.87 18.44
C PRO A 199 -3.15 -1.43 17.94
N ILE A 200 -2.99 -1.62 16.64
CA ILE A 200 -1.78 -2.18 16.02
C ILE A 200 -1.06 -1.21 15.09
N PHE A 201 -1.43 0.07 15.10
CA PHE A 201 -0.69 1.09 14.37
C PHE A 201 0.75 1.20 14.89
N GLY A 202 1.71 1.26 13.98
CA GLY A 202 3.13 1.34 14.34
C GLY A 202 3.71 0.07 14.95
N PHE A 203 2.95 -1.03 14.98
CA PHE A 203 3.47 -2.31 15.44
C PHE A 203 4.58 -2.80 14.50
N GLN A 204 5.72 -3.18 15.09
CA GLN A 204 6.85 -3.76 14.39
C GLN A 204 7.30 -5.02 15.14
N GLY A 205 6.82 -6.16 14.74
CA GLY A 205 7.11 -7.43 15.40
C GLY A 205 6.82 -8.61 14.48
N THR A 206 7.06 -9.80 14.99
CA THR A 206 6.83 -11.08 14.31
C THR A 206 5.37 -11.50 14.38
N LEU A 207 5.03 -12.59 13.68
CA LEU A 207 3.69 -13.17 13.72
C LEU A 207 3.26 -13.57 15.13
N ASP A 208 4.18 -14.17 15.90
CA ASP A 208 3.90 -14.58 17.28
C ASP A 208 3.62 -13.39 18.20
N GLU A 209 4.35 -12.30 18.01
CA GLU A 209 4.19 -11.09 18.81
C GLU A 209 2.88 -10.36 18.50
N ILE A 210 2.47 -10.25 17.24
CA ILE A 210 1.18 -9.61 16.88
C ILE A 210 0.00 -10.46 17.37
N THR A 211 0.11 -11.79 17.26
CA THR A 211 -0.93 -12.71 17.73
C THR A 211 -1.15 -12.58 19.23
N LYS A 212 -0.06 -12.50 20.00
CA LYS A 212 -0.14 -12.27 21.46
C LYS A 212 -0.72 -10.89 21.82
N LYS A 213 -0.42 -9.87 21.00
CA LYS A 213 -0.93 -8.51 21.24
C LYS A 213 -2.43 -8.40 21.00
N LEU A 214 -3.01 -9.24 20.13
CA LEU A 214 -4.42 -9.21 19.75
C LEU A 214 -5.27 -10.27 20.48
N ALA A 215 -4.66 -11.18 21.22
CA ALA A 215 -5.33 -12.15 22.09
C ALA A 215 -5.82 -11.48 23.38
#